data_f3ad00398575285d4bb7401f17738329
#
_entry.id   f3ad00398575285d4bb7401f17738329
#
_cell.length_a   1.000
_cell.length_b   1.000
_cell.length_c   1.000
_cell.angle_alpha   90.00
_cell.angle_beta   90.00
_cell.angle_gamma   90.00
#
_symmetry.space_group_name_H-M   'P 1'
#
loop_
_entity.id
_entity.type
_entity.pdbx_description
1 polymer ?
#
loop_
_entity_poly.entity_id
_entity_poly.type
_entity_poly.pdbx_seq_one_letter_code
_entity_poly.pdbx_strand_id
1 'polypeptide(L)'
;MVFDKIPTTLRRLAAGLAFGGAILSDGSAWAMELLVAGNTVVLSGPVTGSELAIVKDAFAANPKIDLVVLRNSHGGDAWTGYRVGEFLRVAGVTTAVSGYCISSCSRIFLGGKQRLFTSDYPAERTYVGFHGHYNAQGNLDSQSVAKSGLYNWIIQYSDGKADPELVKRWIAIQKNRGAANFFHPDVATALGHSVFFCVGQQAQKITSCEPLGTNALERGVITDARRIASPDQDALPDKLRAHQFPASGYAALDDTQKLPLDAAAGQEQYQRYLQAPMPRAFAVAPSRKQWAWNSAGAGDVNARALKRCEELAQQACILYSVDENVVYK
;
A
#
# COMPACT_ATOMS: atom_id res chain seq x y z
N MET A 1 -12.87 -67.83 -54.65
CA MET A 1 -11.78 -67.84 -55.61
C MET A 1 -11.25 -66.40 -55.81
N VAL A 2 -9.95 -66.25 -55.54
CA VAL A 2 -9.01 -65.27 -56.11
C VAL A 2 -9.17 -63.80 -55.62
N PHE A 3 -8.39 -63.42 -54.72
CA PHE A 3 -7.22 -62.49 -54.64
C PHE A 3 -7.15 -61.46 -55.76
N ASP A 4 -7.00 -60.14 -55.45
CA ASP A 4 -5.70 -59.50 -55.39
C ASP A 4 -5.78 -57.96 -55.11
N LYS A 5 -4.91 -57.57 -54.18
CA LYS A 5 -3.99 -56.46 -54.16
C LYS A 5 -4.47 -55.02 -53.97
N ILE A 6 -4.09 -54.52 -52.78
CA ILE A 6 -3.80 -53.14 -52.40
C ILE A 6 -2.60 -52.56 -53.16
N PRO A 7 -2.47 -51.23 -53.43
CA PRO A 7 -1.49 -50.51 -52.63
C PRO A 7 -1.93 -49.11 -52.17
N THR A 8 -1.63 -48.92 -50.92
CA THR A 8 -1.07 -47.76 -50.18
C THR A 8 -0.66 -46.51 -50.97
N THR A 9 -1.20 -45.37 -50.57
CA THR A 9 -0.36 -44.20 -50.25
C THR A 9 -1.09 -43.28 -49.25
N LEU A 10 -0.66 -43.38 -47.99
CA LEU A 10 -0.95 -42.37 -46.94
C LEU A 10 -0.22 -41.06 -47.28
N ARG A 11 -0.96 -40.00 -47.50
CA ARG A 11 -0.46 -38.65 -47.31
C ARG A 11 -1.07 -38.09 -46.02
N ARG A 12 -0.26 -38.08 -44.97
CA ARG A 12 -0.55 -37.40 -43.72
C ARG A 12 -0.48 -35.90 -43.99
N LEU A 13 -1.60 -35.23 -43.99
CA LEU A 13 -1.70 -33.77 -43.78
C LEU A 13 -1.74 -33.54 -42.26
N ALA A 14 -0.61 -33.18 -41.68
CA ALA A 14 -0.54 -32.69 -40.33
C ALA A 14 -1.06 -31.22 -40.35
N ALA A 15 -2.33 -31.05 -39.99
CA ALA A 15 -2.87 -29.75 -39.66
C ALA A 15 -2.37 -29.41 -38.23
N GLY A 16 -1.33 -28.57 -38.15
CA GLY A 16 -0.86 -27.99 -36.91
C GLY A 16 -1.89 -27.00 -36.39
N LEU A 17 -2.70 -27.42 -35.45
CA LEU A 17 -3.47 -26.53 -34.59
C LEU A 17 -2.48 -25.85 -33.62
N ALA A 18 -2.01 -24.67 -33.99
CA ALA A 18 -1.36 -23.77 -33.06
C ALA A 18 -2.43 -23.30 -32.05
N PHE A 19 -2.51 -23.97 -30.92
CA PHE A 19 -3.16 -23.43 -29.74
C PHE A 19 -2.30 -22.23 -29.27
N GLY A 20 -2.65 -21.05 -29.76
CA GLY A 20 -2.26 -19.79 -29.15
C GLY A 20 -2.92 -19.70 -27.79
N GLY A 21 -2.26 -20.25 -26.76
CA GLY A 21 -2.61 -19.99 -25.38
C GLY A 21 -2.43 -18.51 -25.12
N ALA A 22 -3.49 -17.72 -25.18
CA ALA A 22 -3.54 -16.43 -24.54
C ALA A 22 -3.33 -16.70 -23.05
N ILE A 23 -2.10 -16.46 -22.56
CA ILE A 23 -1.85 -16.32 -21.13
C ILE A 23 -2.58 -15.01 -20.77
N LEU A 24 -3.85 -15.16 -20.38
CA LEU A 24 -4.54 -14.15 -19.61
C LEU A 24 -3.72 -14.10 -18.31
N SER A 25 -2.81 -13.12 -18.22
CA SER A 25 -2.25 -12.71 -16.96
C SER A 25 -3.42 -12.11 -16.17
N ASP A 26 -4.15 -12.99 -15.48
CA ASP A 26 -5.01 -12.57 -14.40
C ASP A 26 -4.13 -11.77 -13.45
N GLY A 27 -4.32 -10.46 -13.48
CA GLY A 27 -3.78 -9.54 -12.49
C GLY A 27 -4.51 -9.78 -11.16
N SER A 28 -4.37 -10.98 -10.63
CA SER A 28 -4.87 -11.33 -9.31
C SER A 28 -4.18 -10.39 -8.34
N ALA A 29 -4.90 -9.41 -7.84
CA ALA A 29 -4.44 -8.63 -6.70
C ALA A 29 -4.24 -9.66 -5.57
N TRP A 30 -2.97 -9.89 -5.22
CA TRP A 30 -2.63 -10.79 -4.12
C TRP A 30 -3.20 -10.20 -2.84
N ALA A 31 -3.79 -11.03 -1.98
CA ALA A 31 -4.20 -10.66 -0.64
C ALA A 31 -3.04 -10.00 0.12
N MET A 32 -3.36 -9.33 1.23
CA MET A 32 -2.30 -8.88 2.13
C MET A 32 -1.38 -10.07 2.45
N GLU A 33 -0.09 -9.85 2.33
CA GLU A 33 0.89 -10.83 2.81
C GLU A 33 0.76 -10.94 4.32
N LEU A 34 0.69 -12.17 4.82
CA LEU A 34 0.60 -12.47 6.24
C LEU A 34 1.87 -13.14 6.71
N LEU A 35 2.52 -12.55 7.71
CA LEU A 35 3.66 -13.11 8.42
C LEU A 35 3.28 -13.32 9.90
N VAL A 36 3.54 -14.50 10.44
CA VAL A 36 3.40 -14.78 11.88
C VAL A 36 4.79 -14.80 12.51
N ALA A 37 5.01 -13.93 13.49
CA ALA A 37 6.25 -13.81 14.25
C ALA A 37 5.93 -13.88 15.75
N GLY A 38 6.11 -15.04 16.35
CA GLY A 38 5.73 -15.27 17.75
C GLY A 38 4.23 -15.08 17.97
N ASN A 39 3.84 -14.14 18.81
CA ASN A 39 2.44 -13.75 19.09
C ASN A 39 1.95 -12.57 18.22
N THR A 40 2.71 -12.19 17.19
CA THR A 40 2.38 -11.10 16.30
C THR A 40 2.04 -11.60 14.89
N VAL A 41 1.00 -11.02 14.32
CA VAL A 41 0.69 -11.11 12.88
C VAL A 41 1.07 -9.79 12.21
N VAL A 42 1.80 -9.84 11.10
CA VAL A 42 2.04 -8.69 10.23
C VAL A 42 1.24 -8.88 8.95
N LEU A 43 0.43 -7.89 8.59
CA LEU A 43 -0.36 -7.83 7.37
C LEU A 43 0.17 -6.69 6.50
N SER A 44 0.65 -7.01 5.30
CA SER A 44 1.26 -6.03 4.38
C SER A 44 0.56 -6.02 3.02
N GLY A 45 0.35 -4.84 2.44
CA GLY A 45 -0.16 -4.69 1.07
C GLY A 45 -1.66 -4.42 0.98
N PRO A 46 -2.29 -4.64 -0.20
CA PRO A 46 -3.68 -4.27 -0.47
C PRO A 46 -4.69 -5.22 0.21
N VAL A 47 -5.81 -4.67 0.63
CA VAL A 47 -6.97 -5.44 1.13
C VAL A 47 -7.80 -5.91 -0.06
N THR A 48 -7.96 -7.22 -0.25
CA THR A 48 -8.53 -7.79 -1.48
C THR A 48 -9.86 -8.53 -1.31
N GLY A 49 -10.20 -8.95 -0.07
CA GLY A 49 -11.42 -9.70 0.22
C GLY A 49 -11.19 -11.01 0.99
N SER A 50 -9.98 -11.58 0.92
CA SER A 50 -9.63 -12.85 1.57
C SER A 50 -9.05 -12.70 2.97
N GLU A 51 -8.76 -11.48 3.43
CA GLU A 51 -8.01 -11.22 4.67
C GLU A 51 -8.72 -11.76 5.91
N LEU A 52 -10.05 -11.75 5.95
CA LEU A 52 -10.77 -12.32 7.09
C LEU A 52 -10.50 -13.82 7.28
N ALA A 53 -10.40 -14.56 6.18
CA ALA A 53 -10.12 -15.99 6.23
C ALA A 53 -8.69 -16.24 6.72
N ILE A 54 -7.70 -15.61 6.08
CA ILE A 54 -6.28 -15.81 6.43
C ILE A 54 -5.96 -15.35 7.85
N VAL A 55 -6.60 -14.27 8.34
CA VAL A 55 -6.44 -13.82 9.73
C VAL A 55 -7.06 -14.82 10.69
N LYS A 56 -8.27 -15.31 10.43
CA LYS A 56 -8.91 -16.34 11.27
C LYS A 56 -8.09 -17.62 11.35
N ASP A 57 -7.54 -18.06 10.22
CA ASP A 57 -6.70 -19.26 10.16
C ASP A 57 -5.41 -19.07 10.99
N ALA A 58 -4.78 -17.88 10.92
CA ALA A 58 -3.62 -17.55 11.74
C ALA A 58 -3.94 -17.58 13.25
N PHE A 59 -5.08 -17.01 13.65
CA PHE A 59 -5.53 -17.03 15.05
C PHE A 59 -5.90 -18.43 15.53
N ALA A 60 -6.50 -19.26 14.67
CA ALA A 60 -6.80 -20.65 14.99
C ALA A 60 -5.51 -21.48 15.15
N ALA A 61 -4.51 -21.23 14.31
CA ALA A 61 -3.21 -21.89 14.39
C ALA A 61 -2.37 -21.42 15.58
N ASN A 62 -2.52 -20.15 16.00
CA ASN A 62 -1.81 -19.58 17.14
C ASN A 62 -2.75 -18.72 18.00
N PRO A 63 -3.41 -19.31 19.00
CA PRO A 63 -4.31 -18.59 19.91
C PRO A 63 -3.63 -17.56 20.82
N LYS A 64 -2.29 -17.48 20.82
CA LYS A 64 -1.52 -16.51 21.60
C LYS A 64 -1.31 -15.19 20.87
N ILE A 65 -1.81 -15.04 19.65
CA ILE A 65 -1.71 -13.77 18.90
C ILE A 65 -2.43 -12.68 19.70
N ASP A 66 -1.70 -11.63 20.06
CA ASP A 66 -2.17 -10.46 20.80
C ASP A 66 -1.85 -9.13 20.11
N LEU A 67 -1.04 -9.16 19.02
CA LEU A 67 -0.65 -8.01 18.22
C LEU A 67 -0.85 -8.27 16.72
N VAL A 68 -1.50 -7.32 16.06
CA VAL A 68 -1.60 -7.28 14.58
C VAL A 68 -0.97 -5.98 14.07
N VAL A 69 0.12 -6.10 13.33
CA VAL A 69 0.81 -4.98 12.68
C VAL A 69 0.30 -4.85 11.23
N LEU A 70 -0.19 -3.67 10.89
CA LEU A 70 -0.64 -3.30 9.55
C LEU A 70 0.46 -2.49 8.88
N ARG A 71 0.99 -2.99 7.76
CA ARG A 71 2.18 -2.41 7.15
C ARG A 71 1.95 -2.03 5.70
N ASN A 72 2.24 -0.76 5.37
CA ASN A 72 2.27 -0.25 4.00
C ASN A 72 1.03 -0.65 3.17
N SER A 73 -0.16 -0.36 3.69
CA SER A 73 -1.43 -0.69 3.05
C SER A 73 -2.22 0.53 2.63
N HIS A 74 -2.55 0.62 1.34
CA HIS A 74 -3.48 1.60 0.81
C HIS A 74 -4.95 1.24 1.03
N GLY A 75 -5.21 0.08 1.66
CA GLY A 75 -6.55 -0.46 1.74
C GLY A 75 -6.95 -1.19 0.46
N GLY A 76 -8.22 -1.14 0.11
CA GLY A 76 -8.84 -1.87 -0.99
C GLY A 76 -10.29 -2.21 -0.66
N ASP A 77 -10.66 -3.51 -0.57
CA ASP A 77 -12.02 -3.91 -0.27
C ASP A 77 -12.52 -3.38 1.08
N ALA A 78 -13.54 -2.53 1.01
CA ALA A 78 -14.05 -1.83 2.18
C ALA A 78 -14.75 -2.76 3.17
N TRP A 79 -15.51 -3.74 2.67
CA TRP A 79 -16.27 -4.65 3.50
C TRP A 79 -15.36 -5.58 4.29
N THR A 80 -14.30 -6.03 3.68
CA THR A 80 -13.27 -6.82 4.36
C THR A 80 -12.61 -6.02 5.47
N GLY A 81 -12.32 -4.72 5.24
CA GLY A 81 -11.80 -3.84 6.27
C GLY A 81 -12.68 -3.82 7.53
N TYR A 82 -13.99 -3.70 7.39
CA TYR A 82 -14.93 -3.77 8.52
C TYR A 82 -14.90 -5.12 9.20
N ARG A 83 -15.04 -6.21 8.44
CA ARG A 83 -15.16 -7.56 8.99
C ARG A 83 -13.91 -8.02 9.74
N VAL A 84 -12.72 -7.68 9.23
CA VAL A 84 -11.46 -7.94 9.93
C VAL A 84 -11.36 -7.05 11.17
N GLY A 85 -11.71 -5.76 11.07
CA GLY A 85 -11.73 -4.86 12.23
C GLY A 85 -12.66 -5.34 13.34
N GLU A 86 -13.86 -5.79 13.00
CA GLU A 86 -14.82 -6.38 13.96
C GLU A 86 -14.26 -7.64 14.61
N PHE A 87 -13.66 -8.54 13.82
CA PHE A 87 -13.02 -9.74 14.33
C PHE A 87 -11.90 -9.40 15.33
N LEU A 88 -11.02 -8.46 15.00
CA LEU A 88 -9.93 -8.05 15.89
C LEU A 88 -10.44 -7.38 17.18
N ARG A 89 -11.53 -6.59 17.08
CA ARG A 89 -12.17 -5.99 18.26
C ARG A 89 -12.71 -7.05 19.21
N VAL A 90 -13.39 -8.08 18.68
CA VAL A 90 -13.89 -9.21 19.48
C VAL A 90 -12.74 -10.02 20.06
N ALA A 91 -11.68 -10.24 19.31
CA ALA A 91 -10.47 -10.92 19.79
C ALA A 91 -9.72 -10.13 20.87
N GLY A 92 -9.99 -8.83 21.02
CA GLY A 92 -9.43 -7.98 22.07
C GLY A 92 -7.94 -7.64 21.89
N VAL A 93 -7.40 -7.80 20.68
CA VAL A 93 -5.98 -7.65 20.38
C VAL A 93 -5.56 -6.20 20.20
N THR A 94 -4.27 -5.95 20.29
CA THR A 94 -3.63 -4.70 19.91
C THR A 94 -3.45 -4.64 18.37
N THR A 95 -3.69 -3.48 17.77
CA THR A 95 -3.26 -3.20 16.40
C THR A 95 -2.18 -2.13 16.39
N ALA A 96 -1.24 -2.23 15.47
CA ALA A 96 -0.21 -1.21 15.28
C ALA A 96 -0.02 -0.90 13.78
N VAL A 97 0.39 0.33 13.46
CA VAL A 97 0.70 0.73 12.09
C VAL A 97 2.20 0.89 11.91
N SER A 98 2.72 0.27 10.86
CA SER A 98 4.09 0.34 10.38
C SER A 98 4.08 0.94 8.96
N GLY A 99 4.65 2.13 8.81
CA GLY A 99 4.50 2.90 7.58
C GLY A 99 3.08 3.49 7.45
N TYR A 100 2.33 3.18 6.42
CA TYR A 100 1.00 3.77 6.20
C TYR A 100 -0.12 2.72 6.19
N CYS A 101 -1.30 3.13 6.66
CA CYS A 101 -2.52 2.33 6.68
C CYS A 101 -3.70 3.23 6.32
N ILE A 102 -4.21 3.12 5.09
CA ILE A 102 -5.20 4.04 4.54
C ILE A 102 -6.48 3.26 4.15
N SER A 103 -7.61 3.96 4.09
CA SER A 103 -8.87 3.41 3.58
C SER A 103 -9.37 2.19 4.38
N SER A 104 -9.64 1.04 3.74
CA SER A 104 -10.08 -0.18 4.42
C SER A 104 -9.07 -0.70 5.45
N CYS A 105 -7.75 -0.46 5.25
CA CYS A 105 -6.74 -0.75 6.25
C CYS A 105 -6.99 0.03 7.56
N SER A 106 -7.37 1.31 7.48
CA SER A 106 -7.67 2.10 8.68
C SER A 106 -8.84 1.54 9.48
N ARG A 107 -9.77 0.83 8.83
CA ARG A 107 -10.87 0.13 9.49
C ARG A 107 -10.38 -1.11 10.23
N ILE A 108 -9.47 -1.87 9.63
CA ILE A 108 -8.78 -2.99 10.31
C ILE A 108 -8.06 -2.45 11.54
N PHE A 109 -7.32 -1.35 11.39
CA PHE A 109 -6.58 -0.72 12.49
C PHE A 109 -7.48 -0.29 13.65
N LEU A 110 -8.58 0.40 13.38
CA LEU A 110 -9.53 0.82 14.41
C LEU A 110 -10.19 -0.37 15.13
N GLY A 111 -10.16 -1.58 14.55
CA GLY A 111 -10.61 -2.81 15.19
C GLY A 111 -9.84 -3.17 16.45
N GLY A 112 -8.58 -2.77 16.58
CA GLY A 112 -7.79 -3.04 17.78
C GLY A 112 -8.38 -2.46 19.06
N LYS A 113 -8.31 -3.23 20.16
CA LYS A 113 -8.67 -2.73 21.50
C LYS A 113 -7.66 -1.69 21.97
N GLN A 114 -6.36 -1.96 21.76
CA GLN A 114 -5.31 -0.96 21.82
C GLN A 114 -4.83 -0.68 20.40
N ARG A 115 -4.47 0.58 20.12
CA ARG A 115 -4.07 1.05 18.79
C ARG A 115 -2.83 1.92 18.93
N LEU A 116 -1.74 1.53 18.25
CA LEU A 116 -0.41 2.10 18.42
C LEU A 116 0.24 2.40 17.06
N PHE A 117 1.34 3.13 17.10
CA PHE A 117 2.29 3.21 15.99
C PHE A 117 3.54 2.39 16.31
N THR A 118 4.20 1.89 15.28
CA THR A 118 5.51 1.24 15.41
C THR A 118 6.66 2.25 15.29
N SER A 119 7.86 1.83 15.64
CA SER A 119 9.08 2.67 15.58
C SER A 119 10.04 2.29 14.45
N ASP A 120 9.67 1.36 13.58
CA ASP A 120 10.49 0.83 12.49
C ASP A 120 10.57 1.75 11.26
N TYR A 121 9.61 2.66 11.10
CA TYR A 121 9.68 3.76 10.14
C TYR A 121 9.78 5.12 10.84
N PRO A 122 10.33 6.16 10.17
CA PRO A 122 10.25 7.52 10.65
C PRO A 122 8.81 7.93 10.97
N ALA A 123 8.62 8.72 12.02
CA ALA A 123 7.29 9.13 12.46
C ALA A 123 6.53 9.89 11.37
N GLU A 124 7.23 10.69 10.57
CA GLU A 124 6.70 11.47 9.45
C GLU A 124 6.25 10.61 8.26
N ARG A 125 6.56 9.33 8.30
CA ARG A 125 6.15 8.32 7.29
C ARG A 125 5.20 7.28 7.85
N THR A 126 4.86 7.37 9.14
CA THR A 126 3.97 6.42 9.80
C THR A 126 2.64 7.11 10.12
N TYR A 127 1.56 6.70 9.44
CA TYR A 127 0.26 7.35 9.58
C TYR A 127 -0.93 6.46 9.24
N VAL A 128 -2.09 6.85 9.74
CA VAL A 128 -3.39 6.27 9.41
C VAL A 128 -4.19 7.27 8.62
N GLY A 129 -4.73 6.87 7.47
CA GLY A 129 -5.51 7.72 6.58
C GLY A 129 -6.97 7.29 6.48
N PHE A 130 -7.90 8.24 6.70
CA PHE A 130 -9.34 8.01 6.65
C PHE A 130 -10.00 8.75 5.51
N HIS A 131 -10.87 8.07 4.79
CA HIS A 131 -11.73 8.64 3.76
C HIS A 131 -12.98 7.78 3.53
N GLY A 132 -13.89 8.21 2.62
CA GLY A 132 -15.11 7.51 2.26
C GLY A 132 -14.88 6.23 1.44
N HIS A 133 -15.93 5.81 0.75
CA HIS A 133 -15.88 4.73 -0.24
C HIS A 133 -15.82 5.31 -1.65
N TYR A 134 -15.17 4.60 -2.56
CA TYR A 134 -14.99 5.07 -3.93
C TYR A 134 -15.33 3.99 -4.94
N ASN A 135 -15.81 4.43 -6.10
CA ASN A 135 -15.99 3.54 -7.26
C ASN A 135 -14.63 3.26 -7.96
N ALA A 136 -14.67 2.43 -8.99
CA ALA A 136 -13.47 2.06 -9.75
C ALA A 136 -12.73 3.24 -10.39
N GLN A 137 -13.42 4.37 -10.63
CA GLN A 137 -12.84 5.61 -11.16
C GLN A 137 -12.26 6.52 -10.09
N GLY A 138 -12.28 6.09 -8.82
CA GLY A 138 -11.78 6.85 -7.68
C GLY A 138 -12.64 8.04 -7.28
N ASN A 139 -13.92 8.06 -7.66
CA ASN A 139 -14.89 9.05 -7.24
C ASN A 139 -15.70 8.54 -6.04
N LEU A 140 -16.11 9.46 -5.16
CA LEU A 140 -16.90 9.13 -3.98
C LEU A 140 -18.18 8.37 -4.35
N ASP A 141 -18.39 7.24 -3.69
CA ASP A 141 -19.64 6.46 -3.73
C ASP A 141 -20.45 6.72 -2.46
N SER A 142 -21.24 7.79 -2.49
CA SER A 142 -22.06 8.22 -1.34
C SER A 142 -23.10 7.17 -0.93
N GLN A 143 -23.59 6.35 -1.88
CA GLN A 143 -24.53 5.29 -1.57
C GLN A 143 -23.85 4.16 -0.76
N SER A 144 -22.64 3.76 -1.16
CA SER A 144 -21.85 2.80 -0.42
C SER A 144 -21.47 3.31 0.97
N VAL A 145 -21.10 4.61 1.09
CA VAL A 145 -20.85 5.25 2.40
C VAL A 145 -22.07 5.15 3.30
N ALA A 146 -23.25 5.52 2.80
CA ALA A 146 -24.48 5.50 3.58
C ALA A 146 -24.86 4.05 3.99
N LYS A 147 -24.79 3.09 3.08
CA LYS A 147 -25.12 1.68 3.34
C LYS A 147 -24.20 1.03 4.37
N SER A 148 -22.92 1.37 4.38
CA SER A 148 -21.93 0.79 5.28
C SER A 148 -22.04 1.27 6.73
N GLY A 149 -22.75 2.38 6.96
CA GLY A 149 -22.79 3.03 8.27
C GLY A 149 -21.42 3.55 8.73
N LEU A 150 -20.53 3.89 7.78
CA LEU A 150 -19.13 4.28 8.02
C LEU A 150 -18.99 5.33 9.13
N TYR A 151 -19.85 6.35 9.14
CA TYR A 151 -19.84 7.40 10.16
C TYR A 151 -19.99 6.79 11.58
N ASN A 152 -21.04 6.02 11.81
CA ASN A 152 -21.31 5.42 13.12
C ASN A 152 -20.24 4.42 13.51
N TRP A 153 -19.72 3.66 12.53
CA TRP A 153 -18.65 2.71 12.75
C TRP A 153 -17.39 3.41 13.27
N ILE A 154 -16.98 4.52 12.65
CA ILE A 154 -15.81 5.30 13.10
C ILE A 154 -16.03 5.86 14.50
N ILE A 155 -17.17 6.48 14.78
CA ILE A 155 -17.48 7.01 16.12
C ILE A 155 -17.38 5.90 17.18
N GLN A 156 -17.98 4.75 16.90
CA GLN A 156 -17.94 3.60 17.84
C GLN A 156 -16.52 3.08 18.04
N TYR A 157 -15.77 2.86 16.97
CA TYR A 157 -14.45 2.22 17.02
C TYR A 157 -13.32 3.15 17.47
N SER A 158 -13.57 4.46 17.48
CA SER A 158 -12.70 5.45 18.13
C SER A 158 -13.05 5.69 19.62
N ASP A 159 -13.88 4.81 20.20
CA ASP A 159 -14.33 4.90 21.58
C ASP A 159 -15.09 6.23 21.87
N GLY A 160 -15.82 6.75 20.86
CA GLY A 160 -16.57 8.00 20.91
C GLY A 160 -15.73 9.27 20.86
N LYS A 161 -14.42 9.18 20.66
CA LYS A 161 -13.50 10.34 20.69
C LYS A 161 -13.33 11.01 19.33
N ALA A 162 -13.71 10.36 18.22
CA ALA A 162 -13.63 10.98 16.90
C ALA A 162 -14.53 12.23 16.84
N ASP A 163 -14.01 13.31 16.25
CA ASP A 163 -14.77 14.53 16.04
C ASP A 163 -15.85 14.30 14.97
N PRO A 164 -17.14 14.45 15.30
CA PRO A 164 -18.23 14.19 14.37
C PRO A 164 -18.17 15.03 13.09
N GLU A 165 -17.77 16.31 13.19
CA GLU A 165 -17.69 17.18 12.02
C GLU A 165 -16.50 16.83 11.14
N LEU A 166 -15.36 16.49 11.74
CA LEU A 166 -14.21 16.01 10.99
C LEU A 166 -14.52 14.68 10.30
N VAL A 167 -15.23 13.75 10.96
CA VAL A 167 -15.67 12.48 10.35
C VAL A 167 -16.56 12.74 9.13
N LYS A 168 -17.54 13.64 9.24
CA LYS A 168 -18.38 14.04 8.10
C LYS A 168 -17.55 14.60 6.94
N ARG A 169 -16.55 15.42 7.23
CA ARG A 169 -15.66 16.00 6.22
C ARG A 169 -14.88 14.91 5.48
N TRP A 170 -14.23 13.99 6.18
CA TRP A 170 -13.39 12.99 5.50
C TRP A 170 -14.19 11.93 4.73
N ILE A 171 -15.38 11.54 5.21
CA ILE A 171 -16.21 10.59 4.46
C ILE A 171 -16.81 11.22 3.18
N ALA A 172 -16.81 12.55 3.07
CA ALA A 172 -17.29 13.31 1.94
C ALA A 172 -16.18 13.73 0.95
N ILE A 173 -14.93 13.32 1.16
CA ILE A 173 -13.83 13.60 0.23
C ILE A 173 -14.15 13.00 -1.14
N GLN A 174 -14.10 13.82 -2.20
CA GLN A 174 -14.60 13.46 -3.53
C GLN A 174 -13.66 12.51 -4.31
N LYS A 175 -12.39 12.50 -3.98
CA LYS A 175 -11.36 11.71 -4.69
C LYS A 175 -10.60 10.77 -3.75
N ASN A 176 -10.38 9.54 -4.17
CA ASN A 176 -9.72 8.50 -3.39
C ASN A 176 -8.25 8.79 -3.00
N ARG A 177 -7.66 9.84 -3.58
CA ARG A 177 -6.33 10.33 -3.21
C ARG A 177 -6.34 11.23 -1.98
N GLY A 178 -7.51 11.69 -1.56
CA GLY A 178 -7.67 12.49 -0.35
C GLY A 178 -7.85 11.62 0.89
N ALA A 179 -7.45 12.13 2.04
CA ALA A 179 -7.67 11.49 3.34
C ALA A 179 -7.46 12.50 4.49
N ALA A 180 -8.06 12.23 5.63
CA ALA A 180 -7.60 12.78 6.90
C ALA A 180 -6.48 11.86 7.41
N ASN A 181 -5.25 12.37 7.44
CA ASN A 181 -4.05 11.62 7.79
C ASN A 181 -3.61 11.94 9.21
N PHE A 182 -3.57 10.93 10.05
CA PHE A 182 -3.19 11.00 11.46
C PHE A 182 -1.81 10.36 11.64
N PHE A 183 -0.85 11.17 12.02
CA PHE A 183 0.51 10.77 12.39
C PHE A 183 0.64 10.60 13.91
N HIS A 184 1.77 10.08 14.34
CA HIS A 184 2.12 10.09 15.75
C HIS A 184 2.17 11.56 16.28
N PRO A 185 1.70 11.85 17.51
CA PRO A 185 1.71 13.22 18.04
C PRO A 185 3.07 13.92 17.98
N ASP A 186 4.18 13.21 18.13
CA ASP A 186 5.54 13.77 18.08
C ASP A 186 5.89 14.42 16.74
N VAL A 187 5.19 14.05 15.67
CA VAL A 187 5.37 14.67 14.33
C VAL A 187 5.07 16.17 14.36
N ALA A 188 4.24 16.64 15.30
CA ALA A 188 3.97 18.07 15.47
C ALA A 188 5.23 18.87 15.78
N THR A 189 6.26 18.29 16.39
CA THR A 189 7.55 18.94 16.65
C THR A 189 8.27 19.30 15.36
N ALA A 190 8.22 18.42 14.35
CA ALA A 190 8.91 18.63 13.07
C ALA A 190 8.05 19.37 12.05
N LEU A 191 6.73 19.11 12.00
CA LEU A 191 5.81 19.61 10.96
C LEU A 191 4.83 20.68 11.47
N GLY A 192 4.86 21.05 12.76
CA GLY A 192 3.93 21.98 13.41
C GLY A 192 2.57 21.34 13.76
N HIS A 193 2.18 20.27 13.08
CA HIS A 193 0.94 19.53 13.28
C HIS A 193 1.17 18.04 13.07
N SER A 194 0.29 17.19 13.63
CA SER A 194 0.32 15.74 13.43
C SER A 194 -0.93 15.19 12.72
N VAL A 195 -1.87 16.06 12.35
CA VAL A 195 -3.06 15.69 11.56
C VAL A 195 -3.21 16.63 10.37
N PHE A 196 -3.41 16.05 9.18
CA PHE A 196 -3.53 16.81 7.93
C PHE A 196 -4.72 16.32 7.12
N PHE A 197 -5.56 17.25 6.67
CA PHE A 197 -6.72 16.98 5.84
C PHE A 197 -6.41 17.29 4.37
N CYS A 198 -6.32 16.23 3.55
CA CYS A 198 -6.02 16.31 2.14
C CYS A 198 -7.26 16.00 1.31
N VAL A 199 -7.69 16.90 0.42
CA VAL A 199 -8.83 16.66 -0.47
C VAL A 199 -8.49 15.88 -1.75
N GLY A 200 -7.21 15.52 -1.94
CA GLY A 200 -6.74 14.72 -3.07
C GLY A 200 -6.35 15.50 -4.32
N GLN A 201 -6.31 16.83 -4.22
CA GLN A 201 -5.84 17.73 -5.29
C GLN A 201 -4.47 18.36 -4.98
N GLN A 202 -4.04 18.26 -3.72
CA GLN A 202 -2.77 18.81 -3.28
C GLN A 202 -1.60 18.07 -3.94
N ALA A 203 -0.47 18.78 -4.09
CA ALA A 203 0.81 18.15 -4.34
C ALA A 203 1.08 17.07 -3.27
N GLN A 204 1.88 16.07 -3.61
CA GLN A 204 2.08 14.89 -2.74
C GLN A 204 2.74 15.17 -1.37
N LYS A 205 3.10 16.44 -1.08
CA LYS A 205 3.61 16.82 0.22
C LYS A 205 2.48 16.97 1.22
N ILE A 206 2.57 16.25 2.34
CA ILE A 206 1.57 16.31 3.40
C ILE A 206 1.40 17.75 3.94
N THR A 207 2.47 18.53 3.95
CA THR A 207 2.47 19.95 4.38
C THR A 207 1.71 20.89 3.44
N SER A 208 1.30 20.44 2.25
CA SER A 208 0.39 21.19 1.37
C SER A 208 -1.09 20.95 1.67
N CYS A 209 -1.40 20.04 2.60
CA CYS A 209 -2.75 19.78 3.07
C CYS A 209 -3.13 20.74 4.22
N GLU A 210 -4.42 20.84 4.51
CA GLU A 210 -4.92 21.64 5.65
C GLU A 210 -4.43 21.00 6.96
N PRO A 211 -3.63 21.70 7.78
CA PRO A 211 -3.25 21.21 9.09
C PRO A 211 -4.41 21.34 10.07
N LEU A 212 -4.56 20.37 10.97
CA LEU A 212 -5.63 20.38 11.97
C LEU A 212 -5.03 20.48 13.38
N GLY A 213 -5.64 21.34 14.23
CA GLY A 213 -5.24 21.57 15.62
C GLY A 213 -5.68 20.45 16.56
N THR A 214 -5.38 19.19 16.22
CA THR A 214 -5.71 18.01 17.03
C THR A 214 -4.65 16.93 16.80
N ASN A 215 -4.74 15.78 17.49
CA ASN A 215 -3.84 14.65 17.31
C ASN A 215 -4.57 13.30 17.36
N ALA A 216 -3.85 12.25 17.00
CA ALA A 216 -4.38 10.88 16.91
C ALA A 216 -4.89 10.33 18.25
N LEU A 217 -4.29 10.72 19.38
CA LEU A 217 -4.69 10.28 20.71
C LEU A 217 -5.99 10.95 21.17
N GLU A 218 -6.09 12.26 20.97
CA GLU A 218 -7.32 13.02 21.28
C GLU A 218 -8.54 12.52 20.52
N ARG A 219 -8.33 12.12 19.26
CA ARG A 219 -9.40 11.65 18.36
C ARG A 219 -9.62 10.14 18.43
N GLY A 220 -9.00 9.45 19.38
CA GLY A 220 -9.17 8.02 19.56
C GLY A 220 -8.71 7.16 18.37
N VAL A 221 -7.90 7.72 17.47
CA VAL A 221 -7.26 6.95 16.40
C VAL A 221 -6.25 5.99 17.02
N ILE A 222 -5.42 6.48 17.93
CA ILE A 222 -4.58 5.67 18.81
C ILE A 222 -5.08 5.73 20.24
N THR A 223 -4.71 4.74 21.05
CA THR A 223 -5.08 4.65 22.47
C THR A 223 -3.94 5.00 23.41
N ASP A 224 -2.73 5.00 22.90
CA ASP A 224 -1.49 5.27 23.66
C ASP A 224 -0.46 5.91 22.69
N ALA A 225 0.30 6.85 23.20
CA ALA A 225 1.32 7.57 22.42
C ALA A 225 2.67 6.84 22.37
N ARG A 226 2.88 5.74 23.10
CA ARG A 226 4.13 4.98 22.95
C ARG A 226 4.18 4.31 21.59
N ARG A 227 5.39 4.25 21.03
CA ARG A 227 5.69 3.50 19.82
C ARG A 227 6.27 2.14 20.20
N ILE A 228 5.89 1.09 19.50
CA ILE A 228 6.38 -0.26 19.73
C ILE A 228 7.32 -0.71 18.62
N ALA A 229 8.26 -1.60 18.95
CA ALA A 229 9.06 -2.25 17.92
C ALA A 229 8.19 -3.19 17.07
N SER A 230 8.39 -3.19 15.77
CA SER A 230 7.83 -4.23 14.90
C SER A 230 8.70 -5.49 15.04
N PRO A 231 8.11 -6.68 15.20
CA PRO A 231 8.88 -7.91 15.30
C PRO A 231 9.50 -8.26 13.94
N ASP A 232 10.60 -9.00 13.98
CA ASP A 232 11.29 -9.55 12.80
C ASP A 232 11.47 -8.53 11.66
N GLN A 233 11.93 -7.32 12.01
CA GLN A 233 12.08 -6.24 11.05
C GLN A 233 12.95 -6.63 9.84
N ASP A 234 13.95 -7.48 10.04
CA ASP A 234 14.83 -7.92 8.96
C ASP A 234 14.16 -8.93 8.01
N ALA A 235 13.14 -9.65 8.49
CA ALA A 235 12.37 -10.60 7.68
C ALA A 235 11.16 -9.97 6.98
N LEU A 236 10.87 -8.68 7.22
CA LEU A 236 9.72 -8.02 6.60
C LEU A 236 10.01 -7.68 5.13
N PRO A 237 9.01 -7.76 4.24
CA PRO A 237 9.20 -7.62 2.80
C PRO A 237 9.99 -6.39 2.37
N ASP A 238 9.78 -5.25 3.02
CA ASP A 238 10.50 -4.00 2.72
C ASP A 238 11.96 -4.04 3.19
N LYS A 239 12.28 -4.75 4.29
CA LYS A 239 13.66 -4.97 4.72
C LYS A 239 14.38 -5.94 3.80
N LEU A 240 13.71 -7.03 3.41
CA LEU A 240 14.24 -7.95 2.39
C LEU A 240 14.50 -7.22 1.08
N ARG A 241 13.63 -6.30 0.67
CA ARG A 241 13.87 -5.44 -0.49
C ARG A 241 15.08 -4.54 -0.32
N ALA A 242 15.28 -3.95 0.85
CA ALA A 242 16.47 -3.13 1.13
C ALA A 242 17.77 -3.94 1.03
N HIS A 243 17.77 -5.22 1.44
CA HIS A 243 18.90 -6.13 1.23
C HIS A 243 19.09 -6.55 -0.23
N GLN A 244 18.01 -6.74 -0.97
CA GLN A 244 18.07 -7.07 -2.40
C GLN A 244 18.55 -5.90 -3.26
N PHE A 245 18.25 -4.67 -2.84
CA PHE A 245 18.60 -3.44 -3.55
C PHE A 245 19.44 -2.52 -2.66
N PRO A 246 20.67 -2.92 -2.30
CA PRO A 246 21.54 -2.10 -1.45
C PRO A 246 21.94 -0.82 -2.17
N ALA A 247 22.21 0.23 -1.39
CA ALA A 247 22.70 1.48 -1.93
C ALA A 247 24.02 1.26 -2.70
N SER A 248 24.09 1.80 -3.90
CA SER A 248 25.25 1.64 -4.79
C SER A 248 26.43 2.57 -4.43
N GLY A 249 26.16 3.61 -3.64
CA GLY A 249 27.13 4.69 -3.38
C GLY A 249 27.22 5.74 -4.49
N TYR A 250 26.41 5.63 -5.55
CA TYR A 250 26.41 6.60 -6.66
C TYR A 250 26.03 8.01 -6.22
N ALA A 251 24.96 8.15 -5.43
CA ALA A 251 24.44 9.41 -4.92
C ALA A 251 23.68 9.20 -3.60
N ALA A 252 23.49 10.28 -2.84
CA ALA A 252 22.49 10.30 -1.79
C ALA A 252 21.07 10.26 -2.42
N LEU A 253 20.10 9.72 -1.68
CA LEU A 253 18.73 9.55 -2.21
C LEU A 253 18.08 10.88 -2.61
N ASP A 254 18.36 11.95 -1.88
CA ASP A 254 17.83 13.31 -2.09
C ASP A 254 18.71 14.21 -2.97
N ASP A 255 19.85 13.71 -3.44
CA ASP A 255 20.74 14.43 -4.34
C ASP A 255 20.20 14.43 -5.78
N THR A 256 19.28 15.35 -6.05
CA THR A 256 18.65 15.47 -7.37
C THR A 256 19.60 15.99 -8.46
N GLN A 257 20.76 16.55 -8.10
CA GLN A 257 21.74 17.01 -9.09
C GLN A 257 22.47 15.86 -9.77
N LYS A 258 22.59 14.74 -9.07
CA LYS A 258 23.16 13.49 -9.63
C LYS A 258 22.15 12.60 -10.32
N LEU A 259 20.89 13.00 -10.39
CA LEU A 259 19.88 12.24 -11.12
C LEU A 259 20.28 12.18 -12.61
N PRO A 260 20.43 10.98 -13.21
CA PRO A 260 20.90 10.86 -14.60
C PRO A 260 19.77 11.17 -15.60
N LEU A 261 19.24 12.39 -15.54
CA LEU A 261 18.16 12.88 -16.39
C LEU A 261 18.51 14.29 -16.92
N ASP A 262 18.31 14.50 -18.19
CA ASP A 262 18.61 15.77 -18.85
C ASP A 262 17.48 16.81 -18.72
N ALA A 263 16.31 16.41 -18.20
CA ALA A 263 15.12 17.24 -18.16
C ALA A 263 14.74 17.68 -16.74
N ALA A 264 14.46 18.97 -16.56
CA ALA A 264 13.97 19.53 -15.30
C ALA A 264 12.67 18.85 -14.82
N ALA A 265 11.79 18.44 -15.75
CA ALA A 265 10.59 17.69 -15.43
C ALA A 265 10.88 16.34 -14.74
N GLY A 266 12.00 15.69 -15.06
CA GLY A 266 12.43 14.46 -14.41
C GLY A 266 12.82 14.69 -12.96
N GLN A 267 13.48 15.81 -12.67
CA GLN A 267 13.83 16.21 -11.30
C GLN A 267 12.58 16.48 -10.46
N GLU A 268 11.58 17.17 -11.01
CA GLU A 268 10.30 17.40 -10.35
C GLU A 268 9.59 16.07 -10.04
N GLN A 269 9.55 15.14 -10.99
CA GLN A 269 8.95 13.82 -10.77
C GLN A 269 9.72 12.99 -9.76
N TYR A 270 11.04 13.13 -9.70
CA TYR A 270 11.84 12.47 -8.68
C TYR A 270 11.55 13.03 -7.29
N GLN A 271 11.37 14.35 -7.16
CA GLN A 271 10.90 14.95 -5.91
C GLN A 271 9.53 14.38 -5.45
N ARG A 272 8.62 14.16 -6.40
CA ARG A 272 7.34 13.50 -6.11
C ARG A 272 7.52 12.04 -5.69
N TYR A 273 8.43 11.32 -6.33
CA TYR A 273 8.81 9.96 -5.93
C TYR A 273 9.35 9.93 -4.50
N LEU A 274 10.20 10.87 -4.10
CA LEU A 274 10.74 10.94 -2.73
C LEU A 274 9.66 11.14 -1.65
N GLN A 275 8.50 11.68 -2.03
CA GLN A 275 7.35 11.87 -1.13
C GLN A 275 6.35 10.71 -1.20
N ALA A 276 6.50 9.81 -2.18
CA ALA A 276 5.57 8.72 -2.38
C ALA A 276 5.74 7.62 -1.32
N PRO A 277 4.66 6.93 -0.94
CA PRO A 277 4.74 5.85 0.02
C PRO A 277 5.52 4.65 -0.55
N MET A 278 6.16 3.90 0.32
CA MET A 278 6.84 2.64 -0.01
C MET A 278 5.83 1.48 -0.09
N PRO A 279 6.14 0.39 -0.82
CA PRO A 279 7.32 0.24 -1.67
C PRO A 279 7.26 1.16 -2.90
N ARG A 280 8.39 1.68 -3.33
CA ARG A 280 8.47 2.58 -4.49
C ARG A 280 9.73 2.31 -5.30
N ALA A 281 9.67 2.59 -6.62
CA ALA A 281 10.80 2.44 -7.52
C ALA A 281 10.81 3.55 -8.58
N PHE A 282 11.99 4.05 -8.90
CA PHE A 282 12.23 5.02 -9.97
C PHE A 282 13.17 4.41 -11.01
N ALA A 283 12.72 4.38 -12.26
CA ALA A 283 13.47 3.85 -13.39
C ALA A 283 13.83 4.95 -14.37
N VAL A 284 15.00 4.85 -14.98
CA VAL A 284 15.52 5.79 -15.98
C VAL A 284 15.95 5.05 -17.24
N ALA A 285 15.78 5.69 -18.39
CA ALA A 285 16.31 5.21 -19.65
C ALA A 285 17.79 5.60 -19.79
N PRO A 286 18.65 4.76 -20.40
CA PRO A 286 20.06 5.10 -20.68
C PRO A 286 20.21 6.36 -21.51
N SER A 287 19.23 6.70 -22.36
CA SER A 287 19.21 7.96 -23.12
C SER A 287 19.04 9.21 -22.27
N ARG A 288 18.78 9.07 -20.96
CA ARG A 288 18.52 10.15 -19.98
C ARG A 288 17.33 11.06 -20.31
N LYS A 289 16.47 10.66 -21.24
CA LYS A 289 15.32 11.48 -21.70
C LYS A 289 13.98 11.01 -21.15
N GLN A 290 13.90 9.76 -20.73
CA GLN A 290 12.67 9.17 -20.24
C GLN A 290 12.89 8.51 -18.90
N TRP A 291 11.85 8.54 -18.10
CA TRP A 291 11.80 7.96 -16.77
C TRP A 291 10.37 7.51 -16.44
N ALA A 292 10.25 6.67 -15.48
CA ALA A 292 8.97 6.39 -14.81
C ALA A 292 9.20 5.98 -13.38
N TRP A 293 8.20 6.20 -12.55
CA TRP A 293 8.20 5.69 -11.20
C TRP A 293 6.83 5.14 -10.82
N ASN A 294 6.85 4.24 -9.87
CA ASN A 294 5.65 3.69 -9.24
C ASN A 294 5.85 3.62 -7.75
N SER A 295 4.76 3.68 -7.02
CA SER A 295 4.74 3.46 -5.57
C SER A 295 3.54 2.62 -5.20
N ALA A 296 3.70 1.83 -4.14
CA ALA A 296 2.63 1.02 -3.56
C ALA A 296 1.75 0.27 -4.60
N GLY A 297 0.62 -0.30 -4.19
CA GLY A 297 -0.27 -1.05 -5.08
C GLY A 297 0.15 -2.51 -5.28
N ALA A 298 -0.68 -3.27 -6.01
CA ALA A 298 -0.46 -4.68 -6.24
C ALA A 298 0.72 -4.99 -7.17
N GLY A 299 1.40 -6.10 -6.92
CA GLY A 299 2.50 -6.61 -7.72
C GLY A 299 3.83 -5.89 -7.49
N ASP A 300 4.86 -6.35 -8.19
CA ASP A 300 6.22 -5.83 -8.05
C ASP A 300 6.33 -4.39 -8.58
N VAL A 301 6.61 -3.47 -7.67
CA VAL A 301 6.74 -2.04 -7.97
C VAL A 301 7.93 -1.75 -8.88
N ASN A 302 9.00 -2.53 -8.79
CA ASN A 302 10.20 -2.39 -9.63
C ASN A 302 9.86 -2.76 -11.08
N ALA A 303 9.19 -3.91 -11.26
CA ALA A 303 8.75 -4.35 -12.59
C ALA A 303 7.79 -3.33 -13.24
N ARG A 304 6.88 -2.75 -12.46
CA ARG A 304 5.94 -1.72 -12.95
C ARG A 304 6.65 -0.43 -13.37
N ALA A 305 7.65 0.01 -12.58
CA ALA A 305 8.44 1.20 -12.91
C ALA A 305 9.27 0.99 -14.18
N LEU A 306 9.96 -0.17 -14.29
CA LEU A 306 10.73 -0.55 -15.46
C LEU A 306 9.86 -0.63 -16.70
N LYS A 307 8.78 -1.40 -16.67
CA LYS A 307 7.85 -1.55 -17.79
C LYS A 307 7.33 -0.21 -18.29
N ARG A 308 6.90 0.66 -17.37
CA ARG A 308 6.39 1.99 -17.75
C ARG A 308 7.47 2.87 -18.37
N CYS A 309 8.69 2.81 -17.84
CA CYS A 309 9.82 3.53 -18.41
C CYS A 309 10.16 3.01 -19.83
N GLU A 310 10.18 1.69 -20.02
CA GLU A 310 10.45 1.05 -21.30
C GLU A 310 9.39 1.37 -22.37
N GLU A 311 8.12 1.40 -21.98
CA GLU A 311 7.01 1.84 -22.86
C GLU A 311 7.21 3.28 -23.36
N LEU A 312 7.69 4.18 -22.51
CA LEU A 312 7.94 5.59 -22.85
C LEU A 312 9.22 5.77 -23.64
N ALA A 313 10.27 5.05 -23.29
CA ALA A 313 11.60 5.20 -23.85
C ALA A 313 11.82 4.39 -25.13
N GLN A 314 10.98 3.36 -25.39
CA GLN A 314 11.15 2.37 -26.46
C GLN A 314 12.55 1.71 -26.44
N GLN A 315 13.10 1.55 -25.24
CA GLN A 315 14.38 0.89 -24.95
C GLN A 315 14.36 0.35 -23.52
N ALA A 316 15.27 -0.56 -23.19
CA ALA A 316 15.43 -1.08 -21.83
C ALA A 316 15.72 0.07 -20.85
N CYS A 317 15.07 0.02 -19.69
CA CYS A 317 15.29 0.95 -18.59
C CYS A 317 16.02 0.27 -17.43
N ILE A 318 16.62 1.06 -16.57
CA ILE A 318 17.31 0.60 -15.37
C ILE A 318 16.75 1.29 -14.13
N LEU A 319 16.78 0.61 -12.99
CA LEU A 319 16.38 1.19 -11.73
C LEU A 319 17.41 2.22 -11.27
N TYR A 320 16.96 3.44 -11.00
CA TYR A 320 17.77 4.47 -10.36
C TYR A 320 17.72 4.35 -8.85
N SER A 321 16.51 4.27 -8.30
CA SER A 321 16.30 4.11 -6.86
C SER A 321 15.17 3.15 -6.56
N VAL A 322 15.32 2.44 -5.45
CA VAL A 322 14.34 1.52 -4.86
C VAL A 322 14.18 1.87 -3.40
N ASP A 323 12.97 2.20 -3.00
CA ASP A 323 12.62 2.62 -1.65
C ASP A 323 13.51 3.79 -1.17
N GLU A 324 14.44 3.54 -0.24
CA GLU A 324 15.36 4.52 0.34
C GLU A 324 16.77 4.46 -0.26
N ASN A 325 17.02 3.60 -1.23
CA ASN A 325 18.35 3.37 -1.77
C ASN A 325 18.46 3.82 -3.23
N VAL A 326 19.50 4.58 -3.55
CA VAL A 326 19.97 4.75 -4.93
C VAL A 326 20.74 3.48 -5.30
N VAL A 327 20.21 2.75 -6.29
CA VAL A 327 20.74 1.45 -6.74
C VAL A 327 21.45 1.55 -8.10
N TYR A 328 21.40 2.71 -8.72
CA TYR A 328 22.07 3.06 -9.99
C TYR A 328 23.59 2.93 -9.85
N LYS A 329 24.22 2.37 -10.89
CA LYS A 329 25.69 2.14 -10.95
C LYS A 329 26.33 2.91 -12.08
#